data_690f75b60b8e31dd6622f13730a89013
#
_entry.id   690f75b60b8e31dd6622f13730a89013
#
_cell.length_a   1.000
_cell.length_b   1.000
_cell.length_c   1.000
_cell.angle_alpha   90.00
_cell.angle_beta   90.00
_cell.angle_gamma   90.00
#
_symmetry.space_group_name_H-M   'P 1'
#
loop_
_entity.id
_entity.type
_entity.pdbx_description
1 polymer ?
#
loop_
_entity_poly.entity_id
_entity_poly.type
_entity_poly.pdbx_seq_one_letter_code
_entity_poly.pdbx_strand_id
1 'polypeptide(L)'
;SIEHDGEQITMQKAATLLKENDEALRKEIFEKMAARRSQDVEALDNLFSELIQLRHKIATNAGFDNYRDYKFKALGRFDYTKEDCFDFHKSIKEEIVPLVKKISEKQAKDLGKDKLKPWDSEVDPKGRKPLKPFETGEELLDKTVSIFNKIDPFFGDCLTTMDELGHLDLESKDGKSPGGYNYPLYEIGVPFIFMN
;
A
#
# COMPACT_ATOMS: atom_id res chain seq x y z
N SER A 1 -11.07 4.65 11.10
CA SER A 1 -11.47 3.44 11.86
C SER A 1 -12.87 2.99 11.47
N ILE A 2 -13.19 1.75 11.77
CA ILE A 2 -14.52 1.14 11.67
C ILE A 2 -14.82 0.43 12.99
N GLU A 3 -16.12 0.24 13.31
CA GLU A 3 -16.55 -0.58 14.44
C GLU A 3 -16.63 -2.06 14.03
N HIS A 4 -16.06 -2.94 14.83
CA HIS A 4 -16.15 -4.39 14.71
C HIS A 4 -16.12 -5.05 16.09
N ASP A 5 -17.10 -5.92 16.37
CA ASP A 5 -17.28 -6.61 17.67
C ASP A 5 -17.30 -5.67 18.89
N GLY A 6 -17.88 -4.46 18.74
CA GLY A 6 -17.98 -3.46 19.81
C GLY A 6 -16.71 -2.63 20.03
N GLU A 7 -15.67 -2.85 19.22
CA GLU A 7 -14.42 -2.10 19.29
C GLU A 7 -14.19 -1.25 18.03
N GLN A 8 -13.54 -0.10 18.20
CA GLN A 8 -13.02 0.69 17.08
C GLN A 8 -11.68 0.11 16.64
N ILE A 9 -11.59 -0.33 15.38
CA ILE A 9 -10.35 -0.85 14.79
C ILE A 9 -9.87 0.04 13.66
N THR A 10 -8.55 0.13 13.47
CA THR A 10 -7.95 0.87 12.35
C THR A 10 -8.29 0.22 11.01
N MET A 11 -8.22 1.01 9.92
CA MET A 11 -8.44 0.47 8.57
C MET A 11 -7.40 -0.61 8.20
N GLN A 12 -6.17 -0.51 8.73
CA GLN A 12 -5.11 -1.50 8.55
C GLN A 12 -5.46 -2.82 9.25
N LYS A 13 -5.90 -2.74 10.53
CA LYS A 13 -6.36 -3.93 11.27
C LYS A 13 -7.58 -4.55 10.57
N ALA A 14 -8.54 -3.75 10.11
CA ALA A 14 -9.68 -4.23 9.33
C ALA A 14 -9.26 -4.95 8.04
N ALA A 15 -8.25 -4.44 7.32
CA ALA A 15 -7.75 -5.06 6.10
C ALA A 15 -7.16 -6.46 6.34
N THR A 16 -6.61 -6.75 7.52
CA THR A 16 -6.15 -8.11 7.83
C THR A 16 -7.27 -9.13 7.90
N LEU A 17 -8.49 -8.71 8.30
CA LEU A 17 -9.67 -9.58 8.36
C LEU A 17 -10.22 -9.97 6.99
N LEU A 18 -9.86 -9.23 5.93
CA LEU A 18 -10.20 -9.60 4.54
C LEU A 18 -9.47 -10.86 4.05
N LYS A 19 -8.47 -11.34 4.79
CA LYS A 19 -7.72 -12.57 4.51
C LYS A 19 -8.30 -13.81 5.19
N GLU A 20 -9.25 -13.64 6.10
CA GLU A 20 -9.87 -14.75 6.83
C GLU A 20 -10.72 -15.63 5.91
N ASN A 21 -10.86 -16.91 6.26
CA ASN A 21 -11.61 -17.86 5.44
C ASN A 21 -13.13 -17.66 5.50
N ASP A 22 -13.65 -17.00 6.53
CA ASP A 22 -15.08 -16.69 6.68
C ASP A 22 -15.51 -15.60 5.69
N GLU A 23 -16.32 -15.99 4.70
CA GLU A 23 -16.81 -15.05 3.67
C GLU A 23 -17.77 -14.00 4.24
N ALA A 24 -18.59 -14.36 5.22
CA ALA A 24 -19.53 -13.41 5.81
C ALA A 24 -18.77 -12.30 6.54
N LEU A 25 -17.73 -12.66 7.29
CA LEU A 25 -16.82 -11.71 7.93
C LEU A 25 -16.13 -10.81 6.90
N ARG A 26 -15.52 -11.38 5.86
CA ARG A 26 -14.86 -10.58 4.82
C ARG A 26 -15.80 -9.58 4.17
N LYS A 27 -17.03 -10.02 3.84
CA LYS A 27 -18.04 -9.16 3.24
C LYS A 27 -18.42 -8.01 4.18
N GLU A 28 -18.73 -8.32 5.44
CA GLU A 28 -19.07 -7.32 6.46
C GLU A 28 -17.98 -6.26 6.59
N ILE A 29 -16.73 -6.69 6.77
CA ILE A 29 -15.59 -5.79 6.93
C ILE A 29 -15.39 -4.93 5.68
N PHE A 30 -15.47 -5.54 4.49
CA PHE A 30 -15.36 -4.80 3.24
C PHE A 30 -16.44 -3.70 3.12
N GLU A 31 -17.70 -4.05 3.41
CA GLU A 31 -18.83 -3.11 3.33
C GLU A 31 -18.67 -1.97 4.36
N LYS A 32 -18.25 -2.26 5.59
CA LYS A 32 -17.96 -1.23 6.61
C LYS A 32 -16.82 -0.31 6.17
N MET A 33 -15.73 -0.87 5.64
CA MET A 33 -14.60 -0.08 5.12
C MET A 33 -15.02 0.80 3.92
N ALA A 34 -15.82 0.25 3.01
CA ALA A 34 -16.34 0.99 1.85
C ALA A 34 -17.29 2.12 2.30
N ALA A 35 -18.20 1.83 3.22
CA ALA A 35 -19.12 2.84 3.77
C ALA A 35 -18.36 3.99 4.44
N ARG A 36 -17.31 3.69 5.24
CA ARG A 36 -16.48 4.73 5.86
C ARG A 36 -15.77 5.59 4.80
N ARG A 37 -15.19 4.99 3.77
CA ARG A 37 -14.53 5.74 2.69
C ARG A 37 -15.50 6.59 1.88
N SER A 38 -16.71 6.09 1.67
CA SER A 38 -17.75 6.82 0.92
C SER A 38 -18.19 8.12 1.58
N GLN A 39 -18.00 8.27 2.89
CA GLN A 39 -18.31 9.50 3.60
C GLN A 39 -17.44 10.69 3.15
N ASP A 40 -16.25 10.45 2.64
CA ASP A 40 -15.30 11.48 2.26
C ASP A 40 -15.28 11.75 0.75
N VAL A 41 -16.09 11.04 -0.06
CA VAL A 41 -16.03 11.09 -1.54
C VAL A 41 -16.22 12.51 -2.06
N GLU A 42 -17.27 13.20 -1.63
CA GLU A 42 -17.57 14.55 -2.12
C GLU A 42 -16.44 15.55 -1.78
N ALA A 43 -15.95 15.50 -0.55
CA ALA A 43 -14.85 16.37 -0.11
C ALA A 43 -13.57 16.09 -0.90
N LEU A 44 -13.25 14.83 -1.14
CA LEU A 44 -12.07 14.42 -1.92
C LEU A 44 -12.21 14.79 -3.41
N ASP A 45 -13.39 14.64 -4.01
CA ASP A 45 -13.64 15.02 -5.40
C ASP A 45 -13.50 16.53 -5.61
N ASN A 46 -14.02 17.34 -4.67
CA ASN A 46 -13.84 18.78 -4.70
C ASN A 46 -12.38 19.17 -4.57
N LEU A 47 -11.67 18.62 -3.57
CA LEU A 47 -10.23 18.86 -3.39
C LEU A 47 -9.41 18.45 -4.62
N PHE A 48 -9.73 17.30 -5.22
CA PHE A 48 -9.03 16.82 -6.41
C PHE A 48 -9.27 17.74 -7.62
N SER A 49 -10.48 18.26 -7.77
CA SER A 49 -10.83 19.23 -8.83
C SER A 49 -10.03 20.53 -8.66
N GLU A 50 -9.93 21.06 -7.44
CA GLU A 50 -9.09 22.24 -7.15
C GLU A 50 -7.59 21.96 -7.44
N LEU A 51 -7.10 20.78 -7.06
CA LEU A 51 -5.73 20.37 -7.34
C LEU A 51 -5.45 20.29 -8.86
N ILE A 52 -6.38 19.79 -9.66
CA ILE A 52 -6.24 19.76 -11.13
C ILE A 52 -6.10 21.18 -11.69
N GLN A 53 -6.96 22.11 -11.26
CA GLN A 53 -6.91 23.51 -11.70
C GLN A 53 -5.60 24.18 -11.30
N LEU A 54 -5.18 24.01 -10.04
CA LEU A 54 -3.91 24.57 -9.54
C LEU A 54 -2.71 23.99 -10.31
N ARG A 55 -2.67 22.70 -10.53
CA ARG A 55 -1.61 22.03 -11.28
C ARG A 55 -1.54 22.51 -12.74
N HIS A 56 -2.71 22.72 -13.37
CA HIS A 56 -2.75 23.31 -14.71
C HIS A 56 -2.18 24.74 -14.72
N LYS A 57 -2.56 25.56 -13.75
CA LYS A 57 -2.02 26.93 -13.59
C LYS A 57 -0.51 26.93 -13.36
N ILE A 58 0.04 26.01 -12.55
CA ILE A 58 1.49 25.85 -12.36
C ILE A 58 2.18 25.56 -13.70
N ALA A 59 1.63 24.62 -14.47
CA ALA A 59 2.20 24.24 -15.76
C ALA A 59 2.20 25.40 -16.77
N THR A 60 1.06 26.09 -16.91
CA THR A 60 0.92 27.23 -17.83
C THR A 60 1.81 28.41 -17.44
N ASN A 61 1.96 28.71 -16.15
CA ASN A 61 2.88 29.72 -15.67
C ASN A 61 4.35 29.38 -15.98
N ALA A 62 4.68 28.10 -16.06
CA ALA A 62 6.00 27.61 -16.43
C ALA A 62 6.19 27.44 -17.95
N GLY A 63 5.22 27.86 -18.77
CA GLY A 63 5.30 27.80 -20.25
C GLY A 63 4.97 26.44 -20.85
N PHE A 64 4.22 25.58 -20.14
CA PHE A 64 3.78 24.28 -20.64
C PHE A 64 2.28 24.24 -20.91
N ASP A 65 1.85 23.50 -21.90
CA ASP A 65 0.43 23.34 -22.26
C ASP A 65 -0.36 22.53 -21.22
N ASN A 66 0.30 21.67 -20.45
CA ASN A 66 -0.33 20.81 -19.47
C ASN A 66 0.64 20.38 -18.36
N TYR A 67 0.04 19.93 -17.25
CA TYR A 67 0.81 19.55 -16.05
C TYR A 67 1.68 18.31 -16.24
N ARG A 68 1.30 17.35 -17.08
CA ARG A 68 2.11 16.15 -17.36
C ARG A 68 3.46 16.55 -17.96
N ASP A 69 3.44 17.34 -19.01
CA ASP A 69 4.65 17.73 -19.74
C ASP A 69 5.59 18.62 -18.87
N TYR A 70 5.00 19.50 -18.05
CA TYR A 70 5.73 20.22 -17.01
C TYR A 70 6.37 19.25 -16.00
N LYS A 71 5.57 18.33 -15.45
CA LYS A 71 6.01 17.45 -14.37
C LYS A 71 7.04 16.42 -14.85
N PHE A 72 6.99 16.00 -16.09
CA PHE A 72 8.00 15.14 -16.71
C PHE A 72 9.39 15.74 -16.56
N LYS A 73 9.55 17.01 -16.95
CA LYS A 73 10.83 17.74 -16.81
C LYS A 73 11.16 18.05 -15.35
N ALA A 74 10.19 18.49 -14.56
CA ALA A 74 10.39 18.80 -13.15
C ALA A 74 10.82 17.57 -12.30
N LEU A 75 10.53 16.36 -12.76
CA LEU A 75 11.00 15.09 -12.16
C LEU A 75 12.31 14.57 -12.75
N GLY A 76 12.97 15.34 -13.64
CA GLY A 76 14.23 14.90 -14.27
C GLY A 76 14.08 13.68 -15.20
N ARG A 77 12.88 13.49 -15.79
CA ARG A 77 12.63 12.37 -16.71
C ARG A 77 13.10 12.75 -18.12
N PHE A 78 14.37 12.50 -18.42
CA PHE A 78 14.99 12.88 -19.70
C PHE A 78 15.37 11.67 -20.56
N ASP A 79 15.37 10.46 -19.99
CA ASP A 79 15.84 9.23 -20.66
C ASP A 79 14.74 8.54 -21.48
N TYR A 80 13.48 8.96 -21.31
CA TYR A 80 12.30 8.40 -21.99
C TYR A 80 11.22 9.46 -22.17
N THR A 81 10.29 9.21 -23.07
CA THR A 81 9.23 10.14 -23.47
C THR A 81 7.87 9.74 -22.88
N LYS A 82 6.87 10.60 -23.02
CA LYS A 82 5.48 10.26 -22.69
C LYS A 82 4.91 9.19 -23.62
N GLU A 83 5.38 9.14 -24.84
CA GLU A 83 5.02 8.14 -25.86
C GLU A 83 5.47 6.75 -25.40
N ASP A 84 6.70 6.63 -24.89
CA ASP A 84 7.20 5.38 -24.28
C ASP A 84 6.31 4.93 -23.12
N CYS A 85 5.80 5.87 -22.29
CA CYS A 85 4.85 5.56 -21.23
C CYS A 85 3.52 5.04 -21.80
N PHE A 86 3.01 5.60 -22.89
CA PHE A 86 1.78 5.11 -23.51
C PHE A 86 1.95 3.73 -24.12
N ASP A 87 3.08 3.45 -24.73
CA ASP A 87 3.40 2.12 -25.26
C ASP A 87 3.53 1.10 -24.14
N PHE A 88 4.12 1.48 -23.00
CA PHE A 88 4.13 0.66 -21.79
C PHE A 88 2.71 0.38 -21.27
N HIS A 89 1.84 1.39 -21.19
CA HIS A 89 0.44 1.20 -20.80
C HIS A 89 -0.31 0.29 -21.76
N LYS A 90 -0.05 0.41 -23.07
CA LYS A 90 -0.63 -0.46 -24.09
C LYS A 90 -0.20 -1.91 -23.89
N SER A 91 1.09 -2.14 -23.67
CA SER A 91 1.63 -3.47 -23.40
C SER A 91 1.01 -4.10 -22.15
N ILE A 92 0.86 -3.33 -21.06
CA ILE A 92 0.15 -3.82 -19.87
C ILE A 92 -1.28 -4.21 -20.19
N LYS A 93 -2.02 -3.36 -20.91
CA LYS A 93 -3.42 -3.61 -21.27
C LYS A 93 -3.58 -4.86 -22.13
N GLU A 94 -2.69 -5.06 -23.09
CA GLU A 94 -2.78 -6.14 -24.08
C GLU A 94 -2.23 -7.48 -23.55
N GLU A 95 -1.18 -7.46 -22.73
CA GLU A 95 -0.48 -8.66 -22.28
C GLU A 95 -0.76 -9.02 -20.80
N ILE A 96 -0.70 -8.02 -19.91
CA ILE A 96 -0.78 -8.30 -18.47
C ILE A 96 -2.24 -8.41 -17.98
N VAL A 97 -3.13 -7.51 -18.44
CA VAL A 97 -4.54 -7.53 -18.02
C VAL A 97 -5.23 -8.86 -18.36
N PRO A 98 -5.04 -9.47 -19.55
CA PRO A 98 -5.58 -10.80 -19.84
C PRO A 98 -5.00 -11.90 -18.94
N LEU A 99 -3.73 -11.80 -18.55
CA LEU A 99 -3.11 -12.75 -17.61
C LEU A 99 -3.72 -12.63 -16.22
N VAL A 100 -3.85 -11.40 -15.70
CA VAL A 100 -4.50 -11.14 -14.40
C VAL A 100 -5.95 -11.66 -14.41
N LYS A 101 -6.68 -11.48 -15.52
CA LYS A 101 -8.03 -12.02 -15.66
C LYS A 101 -8.05 -13.55 -15.52
N LYS A 102 -7.14 -14.27 -16.19
CA LYS A 102 -7.02 -15.73 -16.07
C LYS A 102 -6.71 -16.17 -14.64
N ILE A 103 -5.83 -15.44 -13.93
CA ILE A 103 -5.52 -15.71 -12.52
C ILE A 103 -6.76 -15.54 -11.65
N SER A 104 -7.51 -14.45 -11.85
CA SER A 104 -8.76 -14.17 -11.11
C SER A 104 -9.84 -15.20 -11.38
N GLU A 105 -9.99 -15.64 -12.64
CA GLU A 105 -10.94 -16.71 -13.03
C GLU A 105 -10.55 -18.05 -12.37
N LYS A 106 -9.26 -18.36 -12.33
CA LYS A 106 -8.77 -19.54 -11.64
C LYS A 106 -9.04 -19.46 -10.13
N GLN A 107 -8.76 -18.33 -9.48
CA GLN A 107 -9.04 -18.12 -8.07
C GLN A 107 -10.53 -18.25 -7.77
N ALA A 108 -11.41 -17.67 -8.60
CA ALA A 108 -12.85 -17.80 -8.45
C ALA A 108 -13.27 -19.27 -8.50
N LYS A 109 -12.79 -20.03 -9.49
CA LYS A 109 -13.05 -21.47 -9.61
C LYS A 109 -12.55 -22.25 -8.39
N ASP A 110 -11.35 -21.97 -7.91
CA ASP A 110 -10.75 -22.62 -6.75
C ASP A 110 -11.55 -22.33 -5.46
N LEU A 111 -12.24 -21.17 -5.38
CA LEU A 111 -13.20 -20.79 -4.32
C LEU A 111 -14.62 -21.30 -4.54
N GLY A 112 -14.90 -22.05 -5.62
CA GLY A 112 -16.25 -22.53 -5.96
C GLY A 112 -17.22 -21.41 -6.39
N LYS A 113 -16.72 -20.32 -6.97
CA LYS A 113 -17.50 -19.14 -7.38
C LYS A 113 -17.45 -18.94 -8.89
N ASP A 114 -18.52 -18.39 -9.45
CA ASP A 114 -18.54 -17.96 -10.85
C ASP A 114 -17.67 -16.72 -11.09
N LYS A 115 -17.63 -15.83 -10.11
CA LYS A 115 -16.86 -14.58 -10.16
C LYS A 115 -16.45 -14.14 -8.77
N LEU A 116 -15.20 -13.65 -8.63
CA LEU A 116 -14.72 -13.02 -7.41
C LEU A 116 -15.55 -11.77 -7.06
N LYS A 117 -15.86 -11.64 -5.79
CA LYS A 117 -16.35 -10.40 -5.20
C LYS A 117 -15.16 -9.58 -4.69
N PRO A 118 -15.33 -8.27 -4.45
CA PRO A 118 -14.23 -7.44 -3.94
C PRO A 118 -13.58 -7.94 -2.65
N TRP A 119 -14.34 -8.61 -1.81
CA TRP A 119 -13.86 -9.22 -0.56
C TRP A 119 -13.22 -10.61 -0.70
N ASP A 120 -13.10 -11.12 -1.94
CA ASP A 120 -12.49 -12.42 -2.22
C ASP A 120 -11.05 -12.32 -2.72
N SER A 121 -10.52 -11.09 -2.93
CA SER A 121 -9.21 -10.89 -3.55
C SER A 121 -8.03 -11.32 -2.68
N GLU A 122 -8.17 -11.26 -1.36
CA GLU A 122 -7.09 -11.48 -0.40
C GLU A 122 -7.12 -12.88 0.25
N VAL A 123 -8.23 -13.63 0.11
CA VAL A 123 -8.37 -14.95 0.75
C VAL A 123 -7.60 -16.02 -0.02
N ASP A 124 -6.97 -16.94 0.72
CA ASP A 124 -6.33 -18.12 0.11
C ASP A 124 -7.41 -19.12 -0.36
N PRO A 125 -7.50 -19.41 -1.67
CA PRO A 125 -8.51 -20.33 -2.18
C PRO A 125 -8.33 -21.79 -1.70
N LYS A 126 -7.19 -22.11 -1.09
CA LYS A 126 -6.95 -23.42 -0.46
C LYS A 126 -7.36 -23.47 1.00
N GLY A 127 -7.96 -22.39 1.53
CA GLY A 127 -8.42 -22.31 2.93
C GLY A 127 -7.30 -22.29 3.98
N ARG A 128 -6.05 -22.04 3.57
CA ARG A 128 -4.95 -21.90 4.52
C ARG A 128 -5.13 -20.60 5.32
N LYS A 129 -4.76 -20.65 6.60
CA LYS A 129 -4.77 -19.45 7.43
C LYS A 129 -3.72 -18.44 6.95
N PRO A 130 -3.99 -17.13 7.12
CA PRO A 130 -2.99 -16.12 6.87
C PRO A 130 -1.71 -16.37 7.67
N LEU A 131 -0.55 -16.05 7.07
CA LEU A 131 0.71 -16.13 7.79
C LEU A 131 0.77 -15.01 8.83
N LYS A 132 1.15 -15.39 10.04
CA LYS A 132 1.41 -14.45 11.16
C LYS A 132 2.85 -14.64 11.62
N PRO A 133 3.84 -14.06 10.92
CA PRO A 133 5.24 -14.26 11.25
C PRO A 133 5.67 -13.58 12.55
N PHE A 134 4.92 -12.59 13.02
CA PHE A 134 5.14 -11.84 14.27
C PHE A 134 3.80 -11.31 14.81
N GLU A 135 3.76 -11.01 16.09
CA GLU A 135 2.61 -10.42 16.78
C GLU A 135 2.88 -8.97 17.22
N THR A 136 4.14 -8.59 17.47
CA THR A 136 4.54 -7.26 17.93
C THR A 136 5.66 -6.69 17.09
N GLY A 137 5.88 -5.37 17.16
CA GLY A 137 7.00 -4.70 16.50
C GLY A 137 8.36 -5.17 17.05
N GLU A 138 8.45 -5.45 18.35
CA GLU A 138 9.64 -6.02 18.97
C GLU A 138 9.99 -7.40 18.39
N GLU A 139 8.99 -8.29 18.32
CA GLU A 139 9.17 -9.62 17.71
C GLU A 139 9.56 -9.53 16.22
N LEU A 140 9.00 -8.57 15.49
CA LEU A 140 9.38 -8.30 14.10
C LEU A 140 10.85 -7.91 14.02
N LEU A 141 11.30 -6.98 14.87
CA LEU A 141 12.70 -6.54 14.93
C LEU A 141 13.63 -7.69 15.22
N ASP A 142 13.40 -8.45 16.30
CA ASP A 142 14.25 -9.57 16.72
C ASP A 142 14.42 -10.61 15.62
N LYS A 143 13.29 -10.98 14.98
CA LYS A 143 13.32 -11.95 13.88
C LYS A 143 14.06 -11.40 12.68
N THR A 144 13.89 -10.11 12.37
CA THR A 144 14.57 -9.47 11.23
C THR A 144 16.07 -9.38 11.48
N VAL A 145 16.50 -8.95 12.66
CA VAL A 145 17.92 -8.94 13.06
C VAL A 145 18.52 -10.34 12.98
N SER A 146 17.81 -11.36 13.50
CA SER A 146 18.26 -12.76 13.41
C SER A 146 18.43 -13.25 11.97
N ILE A 147 17.53 -12.86 11.06
CA ILE A 147 17.62 -13.21 9.64
C ILE A 147 18.79 -12.47 8.98
N PHE A 148 18.91 -11.19 9.23
CA PHE A 148 19.96 -10.34 8.64
C PHE A 148 21.36 -10.76 9.08
N ASN A 149 21.54 -11.13 10.35
CA ASN A 149 22.81 -11.69 10.84
C ASN A 149 23.24 -12.99 10.15
N LYS A 150 22.30 -13.76 9.58
CA LYS A 150 22.61 -14.95 8.78
C LYS A 150 23.05 -14.61 7.35
N ILE A 151 22.71 -13.44 6.87
CA ILE A 151 23.11 -12.93 5.55
C ILE A 151 24.48 -12.25 5.68
N ASP A 152 24.55 -11.23 6.52
CA ASP A 152 25.76 -10.50 6.91
C ASP A 152 25.50 -9.80 8.25
N PRO A 153 26.39 -9.97 9.27
CA PRO A 153 26.26 -9.30 10.57
C PRO A 153 26.10 -7.78 10.47
N PHE A 154 26.68 -7.15 9.46
CA PHE A 154 26.56 -5.71 9.21
C PHE A 154 25.09 -5.26 9.12
N PHE A 155 24.23 -6.03 8.48
CA PHE A 155 22.80 -5.66 8.36
C PHE A 155 22.06 -5.78 9.70
N GLY A 156 22.42 -6.78 10.51
CA GLY A 156 21.88 -6.91 11.87
C GLY A 156 22.32 -5.74 12.76
N ASP A 157 23.59 -5.36 12.70
CA ASP A 157 24.15 -4.23 13.45
C ASP A 157 23.48 -2.90 13.05
N CYS A 158 23.17 -2.70 11.76
CA CYS A 158 22.44 -1.53 11.30
C CYS A 158 21.06 -1.41 11.97
N LEU A 159 20.28 -2.50 12.02
CA LEU A 159 18.96 -2.48 12.65
C LEU A 159 19.03 -2.31 14.16
N THR A 160 20.00 -2.96 14.81
CA THR A 160 20.22 -2.81 16.26
C THR A 160 20.58 -1.36 16.60
N THR A 161 21.45 -0.73 15.82
CA THR A 161 21.80 0.70 15.99
C THR A 161 20.57 1.60 15.82
N MET A 162 19.70 1.31 14.84
CA MET A 162 18.47 2.09 14.64
C MET A 162 17.50 1.93 15.80
N ASP A 163 17.42 0.75 16.40
CA ASP A 163 16.58 0.50 17.58
C ASP A 163 17.09 1.26 18.80
N GLU A 164 18.39 1.16 19.09
CA GLU A 164 19.04 1.88 20.20
C GLU A 164 18.87 3.40 20.11
N LEU A 165 18.78 3.95 18.90
CA LEU A 165 18.53 5.36 18.64
C LEU A 165 17.02 5.73 18.65
N GLY A 166 16.11 4.77 18.79
CA GLY A 166 14.66 5.00 18.69
C GLY A 166 14.20 5.38 17.29
N HIS A 167 14.88 4.91 16.25
CA HIS A 167 14.59 5.23 14.85
C HIS A 167 13.69 4.21 14.16
N LEU A 168 13.01 3.36 14.93
CA LEU A 168 12.06 2.36 14.43
C LEU A 168 10.67 2.61 15.00
N ASP A 169 9.71 3.03 14.19
CA ASP A 169 8.30 3.14 14.55
C ASP A 169 7.49 2.08 13.78
N LEU A 170 7.43 0.87 14.34
CA LEU A 170 6.94 -0.34 13.68
C LEU A 170 5.49 -0.71 14.04
N GLU A 171 4.94 -0.13 15.12
CA GLU A 171 3.62 -0.49 15.63
C GLU A 171 2.50 0.27 14.91
N SER A 172 1.42 -0.44 14.57
CA SER A 172 0.18 0.19 14.12
C SER A 172 -0.51 0.87 15.31
N LYS A 173 -0.86 2.16 15.14
CA LYS A 173 -1.50 2.97 16.19
C LYS A 173 -2.64 3.78 15.59
N ASP A 174 -3.66 4.08 16.41
CA ASP A 174 -4.73 4.99 16.00
C ASP A 174 -4.17 6.40 15.69
N GLY A 175 -4.69 7.02 14.63
CA GLY A 175 -4.19 8.30 14.14
C GLY A 175 -2.86 8.27 13.38
N LYS A 176 -2.21 7.12 13.28
CA LYS A 176 -0.97 6.95 12.50
C LYS A 176 -1.29 6.88 11.00
N SER A 177 -0.51 7.58 10.17
CA SER A 177 -0.67 7.55 8.72
C SER A 177 -0.42 6.15 8.16
N PRO A 178 -1.22 5.70 7.17
CA PRO A 178 -0.99 4.39 6.53
C PRO A 178 0.28 4.41 5.67
N GLY A 179 0.89 3.22 5.52
CA GLY A 179 2.07 3.01 4.69
C GLY A 179 3.35 2.92 5.49
N GLY A 180 4.48 2.96 4.79
CA GLY A 180 5.79 2.88 5.39
C GLY A 180 6.84 3.60 4.54
N TYR A 181 7.90 4.03 5.19
CA TYR A 181 9.07 4.61 4.53
C TYR A 181 10.33 4.36 5.34
N ASN A 182 11.46 4.40 4.66
CA ASN A 182 12.78 4.54 5.24
C ASN A 182 13.31 5.92 4.80
N TYR A 183 13.53 6.81 5.75
CA TYR A 183 13.97 8.17 5.48
C TYR A 183 15.40 8.40 5.97
N PRO A 184 16.34 8.81 5.09
CA PRO A 184 17.71 9.11 5.50
C PRO A 184 17.76 10.41 6.30
N LEU A 185 18.33 10.35 7.52
CA LEU A 185 18.62 11.52 8.34
C LEU A 185 20.09 11.87 8.15
N TYR A 186 20.38 12.75 7.22
CA TYR A 186 21.75 13.05 6.76
C TYR A 186 22.66 13.64 7.84
N GLU A 187 22.07 14.37 8.78
CA GLU A 187 22.84 15.01 9.88
C GLU A 187 23.46 14.01 10.82
N ILE A 188 22.82 12.89 11.04
CA ILE A 188 23.27 11.84 11.96
C ILE A 188 23.72 10.58 11.25
N GLY A 189 23.50 10.48 9.93
CA GLY A 189 23.93 9.36 9.11
C GLY A 189 23.18 8.04 9.33
N VAL A 190 22.10 8.03 10.14
CA VAL A 190 21.28 6.85 10.44
C VAL A 190 19.84 7.13 10.01
N PRO A 191 19.23 6.25 9.18
CA PRO A 191 17.86 6.47 8.70
C PRO A 191 16.81 6.24 9.78
N PHE A 192 15.55 6.63 9.47
CA PHE A 192 14.37 6.35 10.28
C PHE A 192 13.40 5.47 9.49
N ILE A 193 12.91 4.39 10.11
CA ILE A 193 11.87 3.53 9.53
C ILE A 193 10.55 3.80 10.24
N PHE A 194 9.57 4.19 9.43
CA PHE A 194 8.17 4.32 9.81
C PHE A 194 7.38 3.22 9.10
N MET A 195 6.53 2.52 9.83
CA MET A 195 5.66 1.47 9.28
C MET A 195 4.32 1.44 10.02
N ASN A 196 3.20 1.26 9.26
CA ASN A 196 1.86 1.13 9.83
C ASN A 196 1.01 0.14 9.00
#